data_f4531a9ee063b5bd5556c2d997801884
#
_entry.id   f4531a9ee063b5bd5556c2d997801884
#
_cell.length_a   1.000
_cell.length_b   1.000
_cell.length_c   1.000
_cell.angle_alpha   90.00
_cell.angle_beta   90.00
_cell.angle_gamma   90.00
#
_symmetry.space_group_name_H-M   'P 1'
#
loop_
_entity.id
_entity.type
_entity.pdbx_description
1 polymer ?
#
loop_
_entity_poly.entity_id
_entity_poly.type
_entity_poly.pdbx_seq_one_letter_code
_entity_poly.pdbx_strand_id
1 'polypeptide(L)'
;RERRTEEAWCVHNDPCGLCCVCFTYGLIFFADYAVVFALLLPWSGFSAHFFLHTFAFLTISLLSVTSHMRTMLTDPGVVPLGYSPNHLLQEEKGESLPMCSRCNGFKPPRAHHCSQCDRCVMKMDHHCP
;
A
#
# COMPACT_ATOMS: atom_id res chain seq x y z
N ARG A 1 -3.80 21.99 -17.61
CA ARG A 1 -3.93 20.95 -16.57
C ARG A 1 -2.84 19.94 -16.87
N GLU A 2 -1.75 20.07 -16.15
CA GLU A 2 -0.49 19.36 -16.33
C GLU A 2 -0.75 17.84 -16.29
N ARG A 3 -0.23 17.13 -17.29
CA ARG A 3 -0.24 15.66 -17.31
C ARG A 3 0.43 15.19 -16.03
N ARG A 4 -0.37 14.77 -15.06
CA ARG A 4 0.15 14.04 -13.91
C ARG A 4 0.86 12.81 -14.47
N THR A 5 2.17 12.79 -14.35
CA THR A 5 3.06 11.72 -14.79
C THR A 5 2.59 10.37 -14.28
N GLU A 6 2.91 9.30 -14.98
CA GLU A 6 2.42 7.92 -14.76
C GLU A 6 2.78 7.34 -13.38
N GLU A 7 3.58 8.05 -12.59
CA GLU A 7 4.08 7.67 -11.26
C GLU A 7 3.31 8.32 -10.10
N ALA A 8 2.06 8.72 -10.27
CA ALA A 8 1.29 9.29 -9.17
C ALA A 8 0.90 8.20 -8.16
N TRP A 9 1.80 7.89 -7.27
CA TRP A 9 1.57 7.11 -6.06
C TRP A 9 0.45 7.77 -5.24
N CYS A 10 -0.51 6.98 -4.77
CA CYS A 10 -1.64 7.47 -3.98
C CYS A 10 -1.22 8.19 -2.69
N VAL A 11 -0.05 7.86 -2.17
CA VAL A 11 0.53 8.44 -0.93
C VAL A 11 0.73 9.95 -1.00
N HIS A 12 0.93 10.53 -2.18
CA HIS A 12 1.30 11.95 -2.31
C HIS A 12 0.18 12.94 -1.94
N ASN A 13 -1.07 12.52 -1.94
CA ASN A 13 -2.23 13.40 -1.68
C ASN A 13 -3.17 12.87 -0.59
N ASP A 14 -2.69 11.98 0.26
CA ASP A 14 -3.47 11.43 1.37
C ASP A 14 -2.85 11.80 2.74
N PRO A 15 -3.18 12.98 3.29
CA PRO A 15 -2.69 13.38 4.60
C PRO A 15 -3.18 12.46 5.73
N CYS A 16 -4.35 11.85 5.58
CA CYS A 16 -4.87 10.89 6.55
C CYS A 16 -4.04 9.61 6.55
N GLY A 17 -3.72 9.08 5.37
CA GLY A 17 -2.82 7.93 5.23
C GLY A 17 -1.43 8.20 5.79
N LEU A 18 -0.88 9.41 5.57
CA LEU A 18 0.40 9.79 6.15
C LEU A 18 0.36 9.82 7.69
N CYS A 19 -0.71 10.36 8.28
CA CYS A 19 -0.90 10.32 9.74
C CYS A 19 -1.01 8.89 10.25
N CYS A 20 -1.74 8.01 9.57
CA CYS A 20 -1.86 6.59 9.91
C CYS A 20 -0.50 5.89 9.88
N VAL A 21 0.32 6.16 8.86
CA VAL A 21 1.68 5.62 8.74
C VAL A 21 2.57 6.07 9.90
N CYS A 22 2.59 7.38 10.21
CA CYS A 22 3.36 7.90 11.33
C CYS A 22 2.93 7.28 12.66
N PHE A 23 1.62 7.13 12.87
CA PHE A 23 1.07 6.50 14.08
C PHE A 23 1.45 5.02 14.15
N THR A 24 1.34 4.29 13.05
CA THR A 24 1.69 2.86 12.97
C THR A 24 3.16 2.64 13.29
N TYR A 25 4.07 3.40 12.70
CA TYR A 25 5.49 3.28 13.00
C TYR A 25 5.82 3.74 14.42
N GLY A 26 5.15 4.78 14.91
CA GLY A 26 5.27 5.21 16.30
C GLY A 26 4.91 4.08 17.28
N LEU A 27 3.83 3.35 17.02
CA LEU A 27 3.43 2.20 17.83
C LEU A 27 4.42 1.03 17.73
N ILE A 28 4.94 0.73 16.55
CA ILE A 28 5.95 -0.33 16.36
C ILE A 28 7.21 -0.01 17.14
N PHE A 29 7.77 1.19 16.98
CA PHE A 29 8.98 1.59 17.70
C PHE A 29 8.76 1.69 19.22
N PHE A 30 7.58 2.13 19.64
CA PHE A 30 7.22 2.09 21.07
C PHE A 30 7.16 0.65 21.60
N ALA A 31 6.59 -0.27 20.84
CA ALA A 31 6.55 -1.68 21.21
C ALA A 31 7.96 -2.29 21.26
N ASP A 32 8.82 -1.97 20.29
CA ASP A 32 10.21 -2.40 20.26
C ASP A 32 10.96 -1.93 21.52
N TYR A 33 10.81 -0.67 21.88
CA TYR A 33 11.37 -0.12 23.10
C TYR A 33 10.82 -0.82 24.36
N ALA A 34 9.50 -0.94 24.48
CA ALA A 34 8.85 -1.50 25.65
C ALA A 34 9.23 -2.98 25.85
N VAL A 35 9.26 -3.77 24.79
CA VAL A 35 9.61 -5.20 24.86
C VAL A 35 11.08 -5.38 25.20
N VAL A 36 11.98 -4.67 24.52
CA VAL A 36 13.43 -4.87 24.71
C VAL A 36 13.90 -4.30 26.04
N PHE A 37 13.56 -3.03 26.32
CA PHE A 37 14.15 -2.32 27.46
C PHE A 37 13.31 -2.38 28.73
N ALA A 38 11.98 -2.38 28.63
CA ALA A 38 11.11 -2.41 29.81
C ALA A 38 10.73 -3.84 30.26
N LEU A 39 10.76 -4.82 29.34
CA LEU A 39 10.38 -6.20 29.65
C LEU A 39 11.57 -7.15 29.66
N LEU A 40 12.26 -7.34 28.50
CA LEU A 40 13.30 -8.38 28.37
C LEU A 40 14.55 -8.06 29.18
N LEU A 41 15.02 -6.82 29.17
CA LEU A 41 16.24 -6.44 29.87
C LEU A 41 16.12 -6.58 31.41
N PRO A 42 15.05 -6.10 32.07
CA PRO A 42 14.88 -6.29 33.51
C PRO A 42 14.64 -7.77 33.91
N TRP A 43 13.98 -8.55 33.02
CA TRP A 43 13.66 -9.96 33.30
C TRP A 43 14.85 -10.87 33.17
N SER A 44 15.71 -10.72 32.16
CA SER A 44 16.77 -11.70 31.85
C SER A 44 18.18 -11.13 31.93
N GLY A 45 18.34 -9.82 32.15
CA GLY A 45 19.63 -9.12 32.08
C GLY A 45 20.29 -9.33 30.71
N PHE A 46 21.59 -9.09 30.61
CA PHE A 46 22.37 -9.36 29.38
C PHE A 46 22.76 -10.84 29.28
N SER A 47 21.76 -11.73 29.26
CA SER A 47 21.95 -13.18 29.12
C SER A 47 21.79 -13.63 27.65
N ALA A 48 22.15 -14.88 27.36
CA ALA A 48 21.91 -15.48 26.04
C ALA A 48 20.41 -15.49 25.68
N HIS A 49 19.53 -15.63 26.65
CA HIS A 49 18.07 -15.54 26.46
C HIS A 49 17.65 -14.15 26.02
N PHE A 50 18.21 -13.08 26.61
CA PHE A 50 17.96 -11.71 26.21
C PHE A 50 18.31 -11.52 24.73
N PHE A 51 19.51 -11.89 24.32
CA PHE A 51 19.94 -11.68 22.92
C PHE A 51 19.11 -12.50 21.95
N LEU A 52 18.77 -13.75 22.27
CA LEU A 52 17.96 -14.61 21.41
C LEU A 52 16.56 -14.03 21.21
N HIS A 53 15.87 -13.65 22.29
CA HIS A 53 14.51 -13.12 22.20
C HIS A 53 14.48 -11.73 21.54
N THR A 54 15.44 -10.86 21.86
CA THR A 54 15.57 -9.55 21.24
C THR A 54 15.81 -9.69 19.72
N PHE A 55 16.72 -10.57 19.31
CA PHE A 55 16.99 -10.82 17.89
C PHE A 55 15.74 -11.33 17.16
N ALA A 56 15.07 -12.33 17.71
CA ALA A 56 13.85 -12.88 17.10
C ALA A 56 12.75 -11.82 16.99
N PHE A 57 12.52 -11.06 18.05
CA PHE A 57 11.48 -10.02 18.09
C PHE A 57 11.78 -8.88 17.11
N LEU A 58 12.98 -8.32 17.12
CA LEU A 58 13.36 -7.23 16.21
C LEU A 58 13.40 -7.69 14.75
N THR A 59 13.69 -8.97 14.48
CA THR A 59 13.60 -9.53 13.13
C THR A 59 12.16 -9.50 12.63
N ILE A 60 11.20 -9.92 13.45
CA ILE A 60 9.77 -9.89 13.11
C ILE A 60 9.29 -8.43 12.92
N SER A 61 9.71 -7.54 13.81
CA SER A 61 9.41 -6.10 13.70
C SER A 61 9.94 -5.51 12.38
N LEU A 62 11.18 -5.79 12.03
CA LEU A 62 11.80 -5.35 10.78
C LEU A 62 11.07 -5.90 9.56
N LEU A 63 10.67 -7.18 9.57
CA LEU A 63 9.88 -7.79 8.50
C LEU A 63 8.51 -7.11 8.36
N SER A 64 7.87 -6.76 9.47
CA SER A 64 6.59 -6.03 9.46
C SER A 64 6.74 -4.65 8.85
N VAL A 65 7.73 -3.87 9.27
CA VAL A 65 8.04 -2.54 8.72
C VAL A 65 8.34 -2.62 7.23
N THR A 66 9.21 -3.54 6.81
CA THR A 66 9.60 -3.68 5.40
C THR A 66 8.43 -4.14 4.52
N SER A 67 7.59 -5.05 5.02
CA SER A 67 6.38 -5.50 4.32
C SER A 67 5.39 -4.35 4.14
N HIS A 68 5.14 -3.57 5.19
CA HIS A 68 4.27 -2.40 5.15
C HIS A 68 4.80 -1.34 4.18
N MET A 69 6.09 -1.00 4.24
CA MET A 69 6.71 -0.06 3.31
C MET A 69 6.59 -0.54 1.85
N ARG A 70 6.86 -1.81 1.59
CA ARG A 70 6.72 -2.37 0.23
C ARG A 70 5.28 -2.27 -0.28
N THR A 71 4.30 -2.55 0.58
CA THR A 71 2.88 -2.44 0.20
C THR A 71 2.52 -0.99 -0.15
N MET A 72 2.96 -0.03 0.65
CA MET A 72 2.71 1.40 0.39
C MET A 72 3.38 1.91 -0.88
N LEU A 73 4.59 1.42 -1.17
CA LEU A 73 5.42 1.90 -2.27
C LEU A 73 5.22 1.09 -3.58
N THR A 74 4.37 0.05 -3.57
CA THR A 74 4.07 -0.75 -4.76
C THR A 74 2.86 -0.18 -5.49
N ASP A 75 2.93 -0.11 -6.82
CA ASP A 75 1.80 0.29 -7.65
C ASP A 75 0.61 -0.64 -7.41
N PRO A 76 -0.57 -0.11 -7.01
CA PRO A 76 -1.77 -0.91 -6.79
C PRO A 76 -2.39 -1.50 -8.07
N GLY A 77 -1.76 -1.35 -9.22
CA GLY A 77 -2.30 -1.74 -10.53
C GLY A 77 -3.14 -0.64 -11.15
N VAL A 78 -2.59 0.55 -11.26
CA VAL A 78 -3.26 1.72 -11.85
C VAL A 78 -3.46 1.52 -13.34
N VAL A 79 -4.69 1.74 -13.83
CA VAL A 79 -5.02 1.71 -15.26
C VAL A 79 -4.46 2.96 -15.94
N PRO A 80 -3.73 2.84 -17.07
CA PRO A 80 -3.24 4.00 -17.82
C PRO A 80 -4.37 4.96 -18.21
N LEU A 81 -4.09 6.25 -18.22
CA LEU A 81 -5.05 7.25 -18.67
C LEU A 81 -5.34 7.06 -20.17
N GLY A 82 -6.61 7.16 -20.53
CA GLY A 82 -7.03 6.94 -21.92
C GLY A 82 -6.93 5.48 -22.38
N TYR A 83 -6.90 4.53 -21.44
CA TYR A 83 -6.85 3.12 -21.78
C TYR A 83 -7.96 2.76 -22.77
N SER A 84 -7.55 2.21 -23.92
CA SER A 84 -8.44 1.67 -24.94
C SER A 84 -8.03 0.23 -25.23
N PRO A 85 -8.92 -0.73 -25.04
CA PRO A 85 -8.61 -2.11 -25.38
C PRO A 85 -8.48 -2.27 -26.89
N ASN A 86 -7.60 -3.16 -27.36
CA ASN A 86 -7.52 -3.49 -28.77
C ASN A 86 -8.88 -3.99 -29.27
N HIS A 87 -9.32 -3.48 -30.44
CA HIS A 87 -10.63 -3.80 -31.04
C HIS A 87 -10.92 -5.30 -31.13
N LEU A 88 -9.86 -6.10 -31.36
CA LEU A 88 -9.95 -7.56 -31.46
C LEU A 88 -10.37 -8.26 -30.15
N LEU A 89 -10.01 -7.68 -28.99
CA LEU A 89 -10.38 -8.24 -27.67
C LEU A 89 -11.82 -7.90 -27.28
N GLN A 90 -12.41 -6.86 -27.86
CA GLN A 90 -13.82 -6.52 -27.64
C GLN A 90 -14.75 -7.39 -28.47
N GLU A 91 -14.36 -7.75 -29.69
CA GLU A 91 -15.17 -8.61 -30.58
C GLU A 91 -15.23 -10.05 -30.10
N GLU A 92 -14.12 -10.58 -29.53
CA GLU A 92 -14.11 -11.98 -29.01
C GLU A 92 -15.00 -12.18 -27.78
N LYS A 93 -15.24 -11.15 -26.96
CA LYS A 93 -16.01 -11.29 -25.72
C LYS A 93 -17.43 -10.75 -25.77
N GLY A 94 -17.82 -10.05 -26.83
CA GLY A 94 -19.16 -9.49 -26.99
C GLY A 94 -19.58 -8.49 -25.89
N GLU A 95 -18.68 -8.13 -24.99
CA GLU A 95 -18.94 -7.24 -23.86
C GLU A 95 -18.40 -5.85 -24.13
N SER A 96 -19.29 -4.85 -24.13
CA SER A 96 -18.89 -3.44 -24.12
C SER A 96 -18.29 -3.09 -22.75
N LEU A 97 -17.00 -2.79 -22.69
CA LEU A 97 -16.37 -2.36 -21.45
C LEU A 97 -16.93 -0.99 -21.01
N PRO A 98 -17.26 -0.81 -19.74
CA PRO A 98 -17.74 0.46 -19.23
C PRO A 98 -16.65 1.52 -19.31
N MET A 99 -17.02 2.76 -19.62
CA MET A 99 -16.12 3.90 -19.71
C MET A 99 -16.05 4.66 -18.38
N CYS A 100 -14.87 5.11 -18.00
CA CYS A 100 -14.68 6.03 -16.88
C CYS A 100 -14.62 7.48 -17.39
N SER A 101 -15.63 8.29 -17.07
CA SER A 101 -15.67 9.70 -17.46
C SER A 101 -14.56 10.55 -16.84
N ARG A 102 -14.07 10.17 -15.65
CA ARG A 102 -13.00 10.88 -14.94
C ARG A 102 -11.61 10.61 -15.54
N CYS A 103 -11.35 9.35 -15.92
CA CYS A 103 -10.08 8.94 -16.51
C CYS A 103 -10.07 9.05 -18.04
N ASN A 104 -11.24 9.30 -18.65
CA ASN A 104 -11.46 9.36 -20.09
C ASN A 104 -10.92 8.10 -20.80
N GLY A 105 -11.20 6.93 -20.25
CA GLY A 105 -10.75 5.63 -20.77
C GLY A 105 -11.67 4.50 -20.38
N PHE A 106 -11.53 3.36 -21.04
CA PHE A 106 -12.30 2.17 -20.71
C PHE A 106 -11.81 1.56 -19.41
N LYS A 107 -12.74 0.96 -18.65
CA LYS A 107 -12.43 0.21 -17.44
C LYS A 107 -12.20 -1.25 -17.78
N PRO A 108 -11.02 -1.80 -17.54
CA PRO A 108 -10.83 -3.25 -17.57
C PRO A 108 -11.80 -3.96 -16.61
N PRO A 109 -12.05 -5.27 -16.81
CA PRO A 109 -12.89 -6.04 -15.90
C PRO A 109 -12.43 -5.91 -14.45
N ARG A 110 -13.38 -5.64 -13.54
CA ARG A 110 -13.13 -5.43 -12.09
C ARG A 110 -12.30 -4.19 -11.75
N ALA A 111 -12.06 -3.27 -12.68
CA ALA A 111 -11.41 -1.99 -12.37
C ALA A 111 -12.44 -0.98 -11.88
N HIS A 112 -12.10 -0.26 -10.79
CA HIS A 112 -12.93 0.79 -10.21
C HIS A 112 -12.14 2.09 -10.10
N HIS A 113 -12.85 3.22 -10.23
CA HIS A 113 -12.23 4.54 -10.07
C HIS A 113 -12.08 4.85 -8.58
N CYS A 114 -10.84 5.02 -8.14
CA CYS A 114 -10.52 5.49 -6.80
C CYS A 114 -10.54 7.03 -6.77
N SER A 115 -11.40 7.60 -5.92
CA SER A 115 -11.50 9.06 -5.77
C SER A 115 -10.30 9.67 -5.06
N GLN A 116 -9.63 8.92 -4.19
CA GLN A 116 -8.42 9.37 -3.48
C GLN A 116 -7.19 9.38 -4.40
N CYS A 117 -7.03 8.30 -5.18
CA CYS A 117 -5.95 8.21 -6.16
C CYS A 117 -6.20 9.00 -7.43
N ASP A 118 -7.47 9.43 -7.68
CA ASP A 118 -7.95 10.08 -8.92
C ASP A 118 -7.63 9.26 -10.18
N ARG A 119 -7.65 7.90 -10.06
CA ARG A 119 -7.31 6.93 -11.11
C ARG A 119 -8.18 5.67 -10.99
N CYS A 120 -8.36 4.97 -12.11
CA CYS A 120 -8.88 3.62 -12.08
C CYS A 120 -7.80 2.64 -11.61
N VAL A 121 -8.18 1.72 -10.73
CA VAL A 121 -7.29 0.69 -10.18
C VAL A 121 -7.88 -0.69 -10.48
N MET A 122 -7.03 -1.61 -10.91
CA MET A 122 -7.40 -2.99 -11.24
C MET A 122 -7.82 -3.75 -9.99
N LYS A 123 -8.93 -4.51 -10.08
CA LYS A 123 -9.45 -5.36 -8.99
C LYS A 123 -9.59 -4.62 -7.66
N MET A 124 -9.87 -3.33 -7.72
CA MET A 124 -10.02 -2.50 -6.54
C MET A 124 -11.21 -2.95 -5.70
N ASP A 125 -10.98 -3.16 -4.42
CA ASP A 125 -12.01 -3.31 -3.39
C ASP A 125 -12.31 -1.95 -2.75
N HIS A 126 -11.35 -1.41 -2.02
CA HIS A 126 -11.44 -0.08 -1.43
C HIS A 126 -10.06 0.59 -1.38
N HIS A 127 -10.04 1.90 -1.13
CA HIS A 127 -8.82 2.62 -0.77
C HIS A 127 -8.59 2.46 0.74
N CYS A 128 -7.42 1.95 1.12
CA CYS A 128 -7.00 1.90 2.52
C CYS A 128 -6.01 3.03 2.76
N PRO A 129 -6.33 3.98 3.65
CA PRO A 129 -5.42 5.07 4.00
C PRO A 129 -4.19 4.59 4.77
#